data_6a4364bea5f6a865d9b42eca6c420986
#
_entry.id   6a4364bea5f6a865d9b42eca6c420986
#
_cell.length_a   1.000
_cell.length_b   1.000
_cell.length_c   1.000
_cell.angle_alpha   90.00
_cell.angle_beta   90.00
_cell.angle_gamma   90.00
#
_symmetry.space_group_name_H-M   'P 1'
#
loop_
_entity.id
_entity.type
_entity.pdbx_description
1 polymer ?
#
loop_
_entity_poly.entity_id
_entity_poly.type
_entity_poly.pdbx_seq_one_letter_code
_entity_poly.pdbx_strand_id
1 'polypeptide(L)'
;YLISPILWKQIQSSYKEKKSLSAGRVQSVVVKLIKEREEDILKFETEPYYKVGGNFNLPIDKKVLGLSAELNKDINKKKTLDKFLEKCKTGEFYIYSVTTKKTKRKPPEPFATSSLQQEASNKLGMSPKTTMSLAQELYEKGKITYMRTDLKKLSQEAKDKIKAKVDKEFGEEYYQDNKVKSKDDNSQEAHEACRPTNFEEFTLEEDPNISSRANRLYKLIWTRTMMSQMKPADVEVTNIKIYVK
;
A
#
# COMPACT_ATOMS: atom_id res chain seq x y z
N TYR A 1 -8.63 -21.52 27.47
CA TYR A 1 -9.36 -22.79 27.29
C TYR A 1 -10.23 -23.17 28.50
N LEU A 2 -9.78 -22.95 29.75
CA LEU A 2 -10.53 -23.31 30.98
C LEU A 2 -11.74 -22.40 31.24
N ILE A 3 -11.65 -21.12 30.91
CA ILE A 3 -12.70 -20.12 31.18
C ILE A 3 -13.76 -20.10 30.07
N SER A 4 -13.38 -20.40 28.82
CA SER A 4 -14.30 -20.33 27.66
C SER A 4 -15.58 -21.17 27.82
N PRO A 5 -15.53 -22.45 28.27
CA PRO A 5 -16.73 -23.23 28.43
C PRO A 5 -17.69 -22.70 29.51
N ILE A 6 -17.18 -22.03 30.53
CA ILE A 6 -17.97 -21.40 31.60
C ILE A 6 -18.70 -20.17 31.05
N LEU A 7 -17.97 -19.30 30.35
CA LEU A 7 -18.53 -18.11 29.72
C LEU A 7 -19.56 -18.46 28.62
N TRP A 8 -19.32 -19.53 27.87
CA TRP A 8 -20.27 -19.96 26.83
C TRP A 8 -21.63 -20.32 27.37
N LYS A 9 -21.71 -21.01 28.51
CA LYS A 9 -22.98 -21.35 29.15
C LYS A 9 -23.77 -20.09 29.54
N GLN A 10 -23.11 -19.09 30.09
CA GLN A 10 -23.74 -17.82 30.45
C GLN A 10 -24.23 -17.04 29.23
N ILE A 11 -23.41 -16.95 28.19
CA ILE A 11 -23.76 -16.22 26.97
C ILE A 11 -24.88 -16.95 26.21
N GLN A 12 -24.83 -18.28 26.10
CA GLN A 12 -25.86 -19.08 25.43
C GLN A 12 -27.22 -19.02 26.14
N SER A 13 -27.23 -18.86 27.47
CA SER A 13 -28.48 -18.68 28.21
C SER A 13 -29.11 -17.31 27.95
N SER A 14 -28.30 -16.29 27.66
CA SER A 14 -28.76 -14.92 27.37
C SER A 14 -29.15 -14.71 25.91
N TYR A 15 -28.53 -15.45 24.98
CA TYR A 15 -28.84 -15.39 23.55
C TYR A 15 -29.50 -16.70 23.12
N LYS A 16 -30.73 -16.64 22.67
CA LYS A 16 -31.56 -17.79 22.23
C LYS A 16 -31.01 -18.50 20.96
N GLU A 17 -29.85 -18.08 20.44
CA GLU A 17 -29.24 -18.69 19.25
C GLU A 17 -28.41 -19.92 19.62
N LYS A 18 -28.75 -21.06 19.01
CA LYS A 18 -28.05 -22.36 19.16
C LYS A 18 -26.74 -22.46 18.36
N LYS A 19 -26.04 -21.37 18.08
CA LYS A 19 -24.77 -21.40 17.38
C LYS A 19 -23.65 -21.75 18.34
N SER A 20 -22.73 -22.59 17.91
CA SER A 20 -21.51 -22.87 18.69
C SER A 20 -20.69 -21.59 18.81
N LEU A 21 -20.34 -21.21 20.05
CA LEU A 21 -19.45 -20.12 20.33
C LEU A 21 -18.01 -20.59 20.23
N SER A 22 -17.13 -19.72 19.77
CA SER A 22 -15.72 -19.97 19.62
C SER A 22 -14.91 -18.85 20.29
N ALA A 23 -13.86 -19.20 21.00
CA ALA A 23 -12.91 -18.27 21.59
C ALA A 23 -11.48 -18.76 21.37
N GLY A 24 -10.58 -17.85 21.09
CA GLY A 24 -9.17 -18.14 20.86
C GLY A 24 -8.31 -16.90 20.99
N ARG A 25 -7.01 -17.08 21.17
CA ARG A 25 -6.05 -15.98 21.37
C ARG A 25 -6.14 -14.90 20.29
N VAL A 26 -6.23 -15.30 19.03
CA VAL A 26 -6.32 -14.37 17.90
C VAL A 26 -7.70 -13.71 17.86
N GLN A 27 -8.78 -14.49 18.00
CA GLN A 27 -10.15 -13.99 17.94
C GLN A 27 -10.42 -12.96 19.04
N SER A 28 -10.01 -13.23 20.28
CA SER A 28 -10.23 -12.33 21.42
C SER A 28 -9.51 -11.00 21.22
N VAL A 29 -8.27 -11.01 20.69
CA VAL A 29 -7.53 -9.79 20.40
C VAL A 29 -8.17 -8.98 19.28
N VAL A 30 -8.63 -9.64 18.22
CA VAL A 30 -9.33 -8.96 17.11
C VAL A 30 -10.61 -8.29 17.60
N VAL A 31 -11.42 -9.01 18.39
CA VAL A 31 -12.66 -8.45 18.98
C VAL A 31 -12.35 -7.25 19.87
N LYS A 32 -11.29 -7.33 20.70
CA LYS A 32 -10.85 -6.20 21.53
C LYS A 32 -10.49 -4.98 20.67
N LEU A 33 -9.68 -5.16 19.64
CA LEU A 33 -9.29 -4.07 18.74
C LEU A 33 -10.48 -3.43 18.02
N ILE A 34 -11.44 -4.25 17.58
CA ILE A 34 -12.69 -3.76 16.96
C ILE A 34 -13.50 -2.95 17.97
N LYS A 35 -13.66 -3.46 19.20
CA LYS A 35 -14.38 -2.76 20.28
C LYS A 35 -13.73 -1.41 20.60
N GLU A 36 -12.42 -1.38 20.80
CA GLU A 36 -11.68 -0.14 21.09
C GLU A 36 -11.84 0.87 19.94
N ARG A 37 -11.77 0.40 18.70
CA ARG A 37 -11.99 1.25 17.53
C ARG A 37 -13.41 1.79 17.44
N GLU A 38 -14.42 0.97 17.77
CA GLU A 38 -15.82 1.39 17.80
C GLU A 38 -16.07 2.43 18.89
N GLU A 39 -15.46 2.25 20.06
CA GLU A 39 -15.52 3.25 21.14
C GLU A 39 -14.90 4.59 20.72
N ASP A 40 -13.79 4.56 19.97
CA ASP A 40 -13.17 5.77 19.41
C ASP A 40 -14.10 6.45 18.39
N ILE A 41 -14.77 5.66 17.53
CA ILE A 41 -15.74 6.17 16.55
C ILE A 41 -16.93 6.82 17.25
N LEU A 42 -17.45 6.19 18.29
CA LEU A 42 -18.58 6.74 19.07
C LEU A 42 -18.23 8.03 19.84
N LYS A 43 -16.97 8.18 20.24
CA LYS A 43 -16.47 9.39 20.92
C LYS A 43 -16.06 10.50 19.94
N PHE A 44 -15.95 10.16 18.66
CA PHE A 44 -15.47 11.11 17.66
C PHE A 44 -16.56 12.15 17.35
N GLU A 45 -16.25 13.40 17.64
CA GLU A 45 -17.07 14.54 17.25
C GLU A 45 -16.70 14.98 15.83
N THR A 46 -17.68 14.91 14.93
CA THR A 46 -17.46 15.29 13.52
C THR A 46 -17.52 16.80 13.35
N GLU A 47 -16.47 17.38 12.81
CA GLU A 47 -16.44 18.78 12.40
C GLU A 47 -16.52 18.89 10.86
N PRO A 48 -17.44 19.71 10.31
CA PRO A 48 -17.53 19.93 8.89
C PRO A 48 -16.34 20.77 8.41
N TYR A 49 -15.78 20.41 7.27
CA TYR A 49 -14.80 21.21 6.57
C TYR A 49 -15.08 21.24 5.07
N TYR A 50 -14.58 22.29 4.41
CA TYR A 50 -14.73 22.51 2.98
C TYR A 50 -13.38 22.50 2.30
N LYS A 51 -13.25 21.70 1.24
CA LYS A 51 -12.13 21.74 0.30
C LYS A 51 -12.54 22.58 -0.90
N VAL A 52 -11.66 23.44 -1.34
CA VAL A 52 -11.91 24.28 -2.52
C VAL A 52 -10.91 23.91 -3.60
N GLY A 53 -11.41 23.45 -4.74
CA GLY A 53 -10.63 23.20 -5.94
C GLY A 53 -10.95 24.21 -7.01
N GLY A 54 -9.97 24.54 -7.85
CA GLY A 54 -10.14 25.42 -9.01
C GLY A 54 -9.46 24.83 -10.25
N ASN A 55 -10.10 24.98 -11.40
CA ASN A 55 -9.52 24.66 -12.68
C ASN A 55 -9.15 25.96 -13.40
N PHE A 56 -7.91 26.06 -13.82
CA PHE A 56 -7.35 27.25 -14.45
C PHE A 56 -6.94 26.90 -15.87
N ASN A 57 -7.28 27.77 -16.81
CA ASN A 57 -6.88 27.68 -18.20
C ASN A 57 -5.80 28.71 -18.47
N LEU A 58 -4.56 28.26 -18.65
CA LEU A 58 -3.42 29.12 -18.92
C LEU A 58 -3.17 29.17 -20.43
N PRO A 59 -3.36 30.32 -21.07
CA PRO A 59 -2.96 30.49 -22.48
C PRO A 59 -1.43 30.54 -22.55
N ILE A 60 -0.84 29.57 -23.26
CA ILE A 60 0.60 29.52 -23.53
C ILE A 60 0.74 29.46 -25.04
N ASP A 61 1.18 30.53 -25.67
CA ASP A 61 1.27 30.68 -27.12
C ASP A 61 -0.07 30.38 -27.82
N LYS A 62 -0.10 29.31 -28.62
CA LYS A 62 -1.32 28.85 -29.36
C LYS A 62 -2.04 27.71 -28.63
N LYS A 63 -1.65 27.35 -27.42
CA LYS A 63 -2.23 26.24 -26.64
C LYS A 63 -2.82 26.74 -25.34
N VAL A 64 -3.80 26.02 -24.83
CA VAL A 64 -4.37 26.25 -23.50
C VAL A 64 -3.93 25.08 -22.61
N LEU A 65 -3.18 25.39 -21.56
CA LEU A 65 -2.81 24.41 -20.53
C LEU A 65 -3.85 24.45 -19.41
N GLY A 66 -4.56 23.34 -19.23
CA GLY A 66 -5.44 23.16 -18.07
C GLY A 66 -4.62 22.81 -16.80
N LEU A 67 -4.82 23.56 -15.73
CA LEU A 67 -4.18 23.35 -14.45
C LEU A 67 -5.26 23.24 -13.37
N SER A 68 -5.27 22.11 -12.64
CA SER A 68 -6.12 21.95 -11.45
C SER A 68 -5.31 22.24 -10.19
N ALA A 69 -5.87 23.05 -9.31
CA ALA A 69 -5.25 23.38 -8.03
C ALA A 69 -6.26 23.28 -6.90
N GLU A 70 -5.77 23.00 -5.69
CA GLU A 70 -6.58 22.96 -4.47
C GLU A 70 -6.08 24.03 -3.49
N LEU A 71 -7.01 24.59 -2.72
CA LEU A 71 -6.68 25.51 -1.65
C LEU A 71 -5.79 24.77 -0.63
N ASN A 72 -4.70 25.39 -0.24
CA ASN A 72 -3.67 24.77 0.61
C ASN A 72 -4.09 24.51 2.08
N LYS A 73 -5.33 24.84 2.44
CA LYS A 73 -5.91 24.58 3.76
C LYS A 73 -7.43 24.40 3.66
N ASP A 74 -7.96 23.55 4.52
CA ASP A 74 -9.40 23.37 4.66
C ASP A 74 -10.05 24.57 5.34
N ILE A 75 -11.31 24.85 4.99
CA ILE A 75 -12.10 25.92 5.58
C ILE A 75 -13.18 25.29 6.44
N ASN A 76 -13.17 25.54 7.76
CA ASN A 76 -14.10 24.92 8.70
C ASN A 76 -15.42 25.69 8.86
N LYS A 77 -15.48 26.98 8.44
CA LYS A 77 -16.66 27.82 8.61
C LYS A 77 -17.25 28.25 7.28
N LYS A 78 -18.55 27.97 7.07
CA LYS A 78 -19.27 28.35 5.84
C LYS A 78 -19.14 29.84 5.51
N LYS A 79 -19.27 30.72 6.50
CA LYS A 79 -19.12 32.18 6.31
C LYS A 79 -17.73 32.57 5.74
N THR A 80 -16.68 31.83 6.13
CA THR A 80 -15.33 32.06 5.60
C THR A 80 -15.21 31.54 4.15
N LEU A 81 -15.87 30.40 3.87
CA LEU A 81 -15.95 29.84 2.52
C LEU A 81 -16.67 30.82 1.59
N ASP A 82 -17.84 31.32 1.97
CA ASP A 82 -18.63 32.23 1.14
C ASP A 82 -17.84 33.50 0.80
N LYS A 83 -17.16 34.10 1.80
CA LYS A 83 -16.28 35.25 1.59
C LYS A 83 -15.13 34.94 0.63
N PHE A 84 -14.53 33.74 0.75
CA PHE A 84 -13.46 33.33 -0.14
C PHE A 84 -13.96 33.12 -1.58
N LEU A 85 -15.12 32.47 -1.75
CA LEU A 85 -15.71 32.26 -3.07
C LEU A 85 -16.13 33.57 -3.74
N GLU A 86 -16.69 34.53 -2.98
CA GLU A 86 -17.00 35.86 -3.55
C GLU A 86 -15.72 36.57 -4.03
N LYS A 87 -14.65 36.48 -3.23
CA LYS A 87 -13.34 36.99 -3.66
C LYS A 87 -12.83 36.31 -4.94
N CYS A 88 -13.05 35.00 -5.08
CA CYS A 88 -12.67 34.26 -6.29
C CYS A 88 -13.48 34.66 -7.54
N LYS A 89 -14.74 35.11 -7.39
CA LYS A 89 -15.58 35.56 -8.50
C LYS A 89 -15.11 36.89 -9.12
N THR A 90 -14.64 37.80 -8.29
CA THR A 90 -14.28 39.16 -8.71
C THR A 90 -12.79 39.42 -8.76
N GLY A 91 -12.00 38.55 -8.13
CA GLY A 91 -10.55 38.72 -8.01
C GLY A 91 -9.79 38.21 -9.25
N GLU A 92 -8.59 38.71 -9.40
CA GLU A 92 -7.63 38.28 -10.40
C GLU A 92 -6.74 37.18 -9.85
N PHE A 93 -6.59 36.11 -10.65
CA PHE A 93 -5.70 35.01 -10.29
C PHE A 93 -4.34 35.18 -10.96
N TYR A 94 -3.29 34.97 -10.20
CA TYR A 94 -1.92 35.01 -10.72
C TYR A 94 -1.04 33.93 -10.11
N ILE A 95 -0.03 33.50 -10.83
CA ILE A 95 0.98 32.59 -10.33
C ILE A 95 1.89 33.36 -9.39
N TYR A 96 1.79 33.03 -8.10
CA TYR A 96 2.59 33.67 -7.05
C TYR A 96 4.01 33.13 -7.01
N SER A 97 4.17 31.80 -7.15
CA SER A 97 5.49 31.18 -7.18
C SER A 97 5.48 29.85 -7.91
N VAL A 98 6.60 29.57 -8.56
CA VAL A 98 6.91 28.26 -9.15
C VAL A 98 8.22 27.79 -8.53
N THR A 99 8.21 26.65 -7.85
CA THR A 99 9.40 26.09 -7.22
C THR A 99 9.57 24.64 -7.64
N THR A 100 10.70 24.31 -8.24
CA THR A 100 11.07 22.95 -8.62
C THR A 100 12.11 22.39 -7.66
N LYS A 101 11.86 21.21 -7.14
CA LYS A 101 12.77 20.48 -6.25
C LYS A 101 13.07 19.11 -6.83
N LYS A 102 14.34 18.76 -6.92
CA LYS A 102 14.79 17.41 -7.19
C LYS A 102 14.63 16.56 -5.93
N THR A 103 13.97 15.43 -6.05
CA THR A 103 13.75 14.48 -4.97
C THR A 103 13.97 13.06 -5.47
N LYS A 104 14.11 12.11 -4.55
CA LYS A 104 14.29 10.71 -4.89
C LYS A 104 13.08 9.90 -4.42
N ARG A 105 12.46 9.19 -5.34
CA ARG A 105 11.39 8.23 -5.02
C ARG A 105 12.02 6.86 -4.76
N LYS A 106 12.04 6.48 -3.50
CA LYS A 106 12.58 5.17 -3.09
C LYS A 106 11.75 4.02 -3.66
N PRO A 107 12.39 2.90 -4.03
CA PRO A 107 11.68 1.70 -4.39
C PRO A 107 10.92 1.14 -3.18
N PRO A 108 9.83 0.39 -3.43
CA PRO A 108 9.09 -0.26 -2.37
C PRO A 108 9.86 -1.47 -1.81
N GLU A 109 9.67 -1.77 -0.52
CA GLU A 109 10.26 -2.95 0.11
C GLU A 109 9.67 -4.26 -0.45
N PRO A 110 10.39 -5.40 -0.35
CA PRO A 110 9.85 -6.72 -0.67
C PRO A 110 8.57 -7.04 0.12
N PHE A 111 7.79 -8.00 -0.34
CA PHE A 111 6.51 -8.31 0.29
C PHE A 111 6.66 -9.09 1.60
N ALA A 112 5.99 -8.59 2.63
CA ALA A 112 5.46 -9.39 3.74
C ALA A 112 3.99 -9.75 3.46
N THR A 113 3.38 -10.64 4.25
CA THR A 113 1.99 -11.09 4.07
C THR A 113 1.01 -9.91 3.96
N SER A 114 1.09 -8.96 4.87
CA SER A 114 0.16 -7.81 4.91
C SER A 114 0.28 -6.91 3.67
N SER A 115 1.51 -6.60 3.25
CA SER A 115 1.75 -5.76 2.07
C SER A 115 1.40 -6.46 0.77
N LEU A 116 1.59 -7.80 0.68
CA LEU A 116 1.13 -8.60 -0.45
C LEU A 116 -0.40 -8.54 -0.59
N GLN A 117 -1.12 -8.74 0.50
CA GLN A 117 -2.58 -8.68 0.51
C GLN A 117 -3.11 -7.30 0.11
N GLN A 118 -2.52 -6.23 0.63
CA GLN A 118 -2.90 -4.85 0.29
C GLN A 118 -2.67 -4.55 -1.19
N GLU A 119 -1.50 -4.88 -1.70
CA GLU A 119 -1.15 -4.59 -3.09
C GLU A 119 -1.97 -5.44 -4.07
N ALA A 120 -2.20 -6.72 -3.75
CA ALA A 120 -3.07 -7.60 -4.54
C ALA A 120 -4.52 -7.12 -4.55
N SER A 121 -5.01 -6.58 -3.43
CA SER A 121 -6.34 -5.95 -3.37
C SER A 121 -6.40 -4.71 -4.26
N ASN A 122 -5.43 -3.82 -4.14
CA ASN A 122 -5.42 -2.54 -4.85
C ASN A 122 -5.22 -2.69 -6.36
N LYS A 123 -4.28 -3.57 -6.78
CA LYS A 123 -3.90 -3.69 -8.20
C LYS A 123 -4.63 -4.80 -8.95
N LEU A 124 -5.00 -5.86 -8.25
CA LEU A 124 -5.58 -7.06 -8.86
C LEU A 124 -7.04 -7.30 -8.46
N GLY A 125 -7.60 -6.51 -7.54
CA GLY A 125 -8.95 -6.68 -7.02
C GLY A 125 -9.14 -8.00 -6.27
N MET A 126 -8.08 -8.55 -5.66
CA MET A 126 -8.12 -9.84 -4.96
C MET A 126 -8.40 -9.63 -3.48
N SER A 127 -9.35 -10.39 -2.92
CA SER A 127 -9.56 -10.40 -1.47
C SER A 127 -8.34 -11.01 -0.75
N PRO A 128 -8.11 -10.69 0.54
CA PRO A 128 -7.04 -11.30 1.32
C PRO A 128 -7.10 -12.83 1.31
N LYS A 129 -8.30 -13.42 1.41
CA LYS A 129 -8.51 -14.86 1.34
C LYS A 129 -8.06 -15.44 -0.02
N THR A 130 -8.48 -14.83 -1.11
CA THR A 130 -8.10 -15.24 -2.47
C THR A 130 -6.59 -15.10 -2.68
N THR A 131 -6.00 -13.99 -2.26
CA THR A 131 -4.55 -13.76 -2.35
C THR A 131 -3.78 -14.84 -1.64
N MET A 132 -4.17 -15.20 -0.41
CA MET A 132 -3.47 -16.24 0.36
C MET A 132 -3.66 -17.64 -0.21
N SER A 133 -4.82 -17.95 -0.79
CA SER A 133 -5.05 -19.24 -1.47
C SER A 133 -4.18 -19.39 -2.71
N LEU A 134 -4.09 -18.34 -3.54
CA LEU A 134 -3.23 -18.35 -4.74
C LEU A 134 -1.74 -18.33 -4.39
N ALA A 135 -1.35 -17.61 -3.34
CA ALA A 135 0.03 -17.62 -2.85
C ALA A 135 0.42 -19.00 -2.30
N GLN A 136 -0.50 -19.71 -1.64
CA GLN A 136 -0.30 -21.09 -1.19
C GLN A 136 -0.08 -22.02 -2.38
N GLU A 137 -0.90 -21.90 -3.43
CA GLU A 137 -0.75 -22.65 -4.68
C GLU A 137 0.64 -22.44 -5.30
N LEU A 138 1.09 -21.17 -5.40
CA LEU A 138 2.40 -20.84 -5.95
C LEU A 138 3.56 -21.39 -5.09
N TYR A 139 3.40 -21.35 -3.77
CA TYR A 139 4.40 -21.90 -2.84
C TYR A 139 4.50 -23.41 -2.95
N GLU A 140 3.37 -24.14 -2.95
CA GLU A 140 3.34 -25.61 -3.08
C GLU A 140 3.94 -26.09 -4.41
N LYS A 141 3.86 -25.26 -5.46
CA LYS A 141 4.50 -25.51 -6.76
C LYS A 141 5.94 -25.00 -6.82
N GLY A 142 6.51 -24.54 -5.70
CA GLY A 142 7.88 -24.07 -5.61
C GLY A 142 8.18 -22.79 -6.39
N LYS A 143 7.17 -21.99 -6.76
CA LYS A 143 7.34 -20.78 -7.56
C LYS A 143 7.68 -19.54 -6.72
N ILE A 144 7.30 -19.54 -5.45
CA ILE A 144 7.61 -18.45 -4.49
C ILE A 144 8.10 -19.03 -3.17
N THR A 145 8.76 -18.19 -2.35
CA THR A 145 9.08 -18.48 -0.95
C THR A 145 7.82 -18.47 -0.09
N TYR A 146 7.92 -18.90 1.15
CA TYR A 146 6.78 -18.97 2.06
C TYR A 146 6.12 -17.61 2.24
N MET A 147 4.84 -17.50 1.91
CA MET A 147 4.09 -16.26 1.86
C MET A 147 3.59 -15.76 3.22
N ARG A 148 3.61 -16.60 4.27
CA ARG A 148 3.22 -16.19 5.63
C ARG A 148 4.44 -15.72 6.39
N THR A 149 4.87 -14.51 6.13
CA THR A 149 6.04 -13.88 6.73
C THR A 149 5.74 -12.41 7.03
N ASP A 150 6.30 -11.89 8.08
CA ASP A 150 6.33 -10.45 8.42
C ASP A 150 7.68 -9.81 8.01
N LEU A 151 8.64 -10.64 7.59
CA LEU A 151 9.94 -10.19 7.16
C LEU A 151 9.91 -9.64 5.73
N LYS A 152 10.70 -8.61 5.51
CA LYS A 152 10.91 -7.94 4.22
C LYS A 152 12.37 -8.04 3.75
N LYS A 153 13.16 -8.86 4.45
CA LYS A 153 14.58 -9.07 4.15
C LYS A 153 14.74 -10.13 3.07
N LEU A 154 15.64 -9.91 2.13
CA LEU A 154 16.04 -10.89 1.13
C LEU A 154 17.36 -11.56 1.58
N SER A 155 17.50 -12.84 1.26
CA SER A 155 18.77 -13.56 1.43
C SER A 155 19.85 -12.98 0.51
N GLN A 156 21.12 -13.19 0.86
CA GLN A 156 22.23 -12.72 0.02
C GLN A 156 22.19 -13.39 -1.36
N GLU A 157 21.93 -14.68 -1.41
CA GLU A 157 21.79 -15.42 -2.67
C GLU A 157 20.70 -14.81 -3.59
N ALA A 158 19.53 -14.42 -3.01
CA ALA A 158 18.48 -13.78 -3.77
C ALA A 158 18.93 -12.42 -4.33
N LYS A 159 19.65 -11.63 -3.54
CA LYS A 159 20.18 -10.33 -3.97
C LYS A 159 21.19 -10.46 -5.09
N ASP A 160 22.07 -11.46 -5.01
CA ASP A 160 23.07 -11.71 -6.05
C ASP A 160 22.41 -12.10 -7.38
N LYS A 161 21.37 -12.95 -7.34
CA LYS A 161 20.58 -13.32 -8.53
C LYS A 161 19.81 -12.12 -9.08
N ILE A 162 19.19 -11.29 -8.22
CA ILE A 162 18.51 -10.07 -8.65
C ILE A 162 19.50 -9.11 -9.28
N LYS A 163 20.68 -8.93 -8.68
CA LYS A 163 21.73 -8.09 -9.24
C LYS A 163 22.10 -8.53 -10.65
N ALA A 164 22.42 -9.79 -10.83
CA ALA A 164 22.77 -10.33 -12.15
C ALA A 164 21.66 -10.11 -13.19
N LYS A 165 20.39 -10.26 -12.79
CA LYS A 165 19.23 -10.03 -13.67
C LYS A 165 19.05 -8.56 -14.01
N VAL A 166 19.19 -7.66 -13.02
CA VAL A 166 19.10 -6.20 -13.24
C VAL A 166 20.25 -5.73 -14.13
N ASP A 167 21.48 -6.15 -13.87
CA ASP A 167 22.65 -5.77 -14.65
C ASP A 167 22.50 -6.19 -16.12
N LYS A 168 21.95 -7.37 -16.36
CA LYS A 168 21.73 -7.92 -17.70
C LYS A 168 20.63 -7.20 -18.48
N GLU A 169 19.50 -6.88 -17.84
CA GLU A 169 18.30 -6.36 -18.53
C GLU A 169 18.22 -4.84 -18.54
N PHE A 170 18.74 -4.18 -17.51
CA PHE A 170 18.59 -2.73 -17.33
C PHE A 170 19.94 -1.99 -17.30
N GLY A 171 21.01 -2.65 -16.90
CA GLY A 171 22.35 -2.07 -16.71
C GLY A 171 22.73 -2.01 -15.22
N GLU A 172 24.05 -2.07 -14.97
CA GLU A 172 24.62 -2.10 -13.61
C GLU A 172 24.27 -0.85 -12.79
N GLU A 173 24.05 0.28 -13.45
CA GLU A 173 23.71 1.54 -12.82
C GLU A 173 22.32 1.54 -12.17
N TYR A 174 21.43 0.59 -12.52
CA TYR A 174 20.08 0.50 -11.97
C TYR A 174 19.99 -0.35 -10.70
N TYR A 175 21.00 -1.16 -10.38
CA TYR A 175 21.02 -1.94 -9.16
C TYR A 175 21.44 -1.11 -7.95
N GLN A 176 20.79 -1.34 -6.81
CA GLN A 176 21.21 -0.86 -5.50
C GLN A 176 20.77 -1.83 -4.41
N ASP A 177 21.71 -2.27 -3.56
CA ASP A 177 21.38 -3.06 -2.37
C ASP A 177 20.62 -2.19 -1.36
N ASN A 178 19.30 -2.24 -1.43
CA ASN A 178 18.43 -1.52 -0.52
C ASN A 178 18.22 -2.36 0.75
N LYS A 179 18.92 -2.01 1.81
CA LYS A 179 18.77 -2.66 3.11
C LYS A 179 17.45 -2.22 3.76
N VAL A 180 16.62 -3.19 4.13
CA VAL A 180 15.44 -2.96 4.95
C VAL A 180 15.90 -2.84 6.40
N LYS A 181 15.54 -1.76 7.08
CA LYS A 181 15.80 -1.61 8.52
C LYS A 181 14.87 -2.56 9.27
N SER A 182 15.38 -3.68 9.77
CA SER A 182 14.67 -4.51 10.73
C SER A 182 14.83 -3.90 12.12
N LYS A 183 13.77 -3.91 12.93
CA LYS A 183 13.86 -3.50 14.35
C LYS A 183 14.65 -4.50 15.20
N ASP A 184 14.82 -5.71 14.73
CA ASP A 184 15.53 -6.81 15.40
C ASP A 184 16.62 -7.37 14.49
N ASP A 185 17.82 -6.83 14.59
CA ASP A 185 19.01 -7.37 13.92
C ASP A 185 19.49 -8.73 14.49
N ASN A 186 18.84 -9.22 15.55
CA ASN A 186 19.22 -10.45 16.27
C ASN A 186 18.33 -11.66 15.95
N SER A 187 17.36 -11.58 15.06
CA SER A 187 16.61 -12.79 14.70
C SER A 187 17.43 -13.65 13.73
N GLN A 188 17.99 -14.74 14.23
CA GLN A 188 18.47 -15.89 13.45
C GLN A 188 17.30 -16.61 12.73
N GLU A 189 16.28 -15.89 12.30
CA GLU A 189 15.14 -16.53 11.65
C GLU A 189 15.48 -16.84 10.21
N ALA A 190 15.34 -18.11 9.86
CA ALA A 190 15.47 -18.68 8.52
C ALA A 190 14.39 -18.16 7.52
N HIS A 191 13.58 -17.19 7.96
CA HIS A 191 12.50 -16.63 7.18
C HIS A 191 12.96 -15.41 6.39
N GLU A 192 12.48 -15.30 5.18
CA GLU A 192 12.71 -14.17 4.29
C GLU A 192 11.39 -13.59 3.74
N ALA A 193 11.47 -12.51 2.97
CA ALA A 193 10.34 -11.92 2.29
C ALA A 193 9.68 -12.89 1.30
N CYS A 194 8.40 -12.68 1.01
CA CYS A 194 7.74 -13.39 -0.07
C CYS A 194 8.29 -12.92 -1.42
N ARG A 195 8.99 -13.81 -2.14
CA ARG A 195 9.67 -13.55 -3.41
C ARG A 195 9.58 -14.73 -4.36
N PRO A 196 9.86 -14.56 -5.66
CA PRO A 196 10.03 -15.68 -6.58
C PRO A 196 11.23 -16.55 -6.19
N THR A 197 11.16 -17.83 -6.49
CA THR A 197 12.30 -18.76 -6.37
C THR A 197 13.21 -18.67 -7.60
N ASN A 198 12.63 -18.39 -8.77
CA ASN A 198 13.34 -18.17 -10.02
C ASN A 198 13.12 -16.74 -10.52
N PHE A 199 14.20 -15.99 -10.72
CA PHE A 199 14.15 -14.60 -11.21
C PHE A 199 14.17 -14.50 -12.73
N GLU A 200 14.50 -15.57 -13.44
CA GLU A 200 14.52 -15.57 -14.91
C GLU A 200 13.08 -15.62 -15.49
N GLU A 201 12.14 -16.23 -14.78
CA GLU A 201 10.75 -16.37 -15.21
C GLU A 201 9.91 -15.18 -14.72
N PHE A 202 9.61 -14.22 -15.60
CA PHE A 202 8.67 -13.13 -15.28
C PHE A 202 7.20 -13.59 -15.28
N THR A 203 6.89 -14.63 -16.04
CA THR A 203 5.52 -15.16 -16.22
C THR A 203 5.51 -16.66 -16.12
N LEU A 204 4.40 -17.22 -15.66
CA LEU A 204 4.14 -18.65 -15.57
C LEU A 204 3.01 -19.06 -16.53
N GLU A 205 2.80 -18.33 -17.62
CA GLU A 205 1.70 -18.58 -18.57
C GLU A 205 1.85 -19.92 -19.32
N GLU A 206 3.08 -20.40 -19.47
CA GLU A 206 3.39 -21.66 -20.14
C GLU A 206 3.18 -22.87 -19.22
N ASP A 207 3.00 -22.70 -17.91
CA ASP A 207 2.75 -23.78 -16.98
C ASP A 207 1.23 -24.06 -16.90
N PRO A 208 0.73 -25.17 -17.48
CA PRO A 208 -0.70 -25.47 -17.53
C PRO A 208 -1.32 -25.70 -16.16
N ASN A 209 -0.48 -25.95 -15.15
CA ASN A 209 -0.94 -26.17 -13.78
C ASN A 209 -1.11 -24.87 -12.99
N ILE A 210 -0.75 -23.72 -13.54
CA ILE A 210 -0.86 -22.41 -12.90
C ILE A 210 -2.08 -21.67 -13.44
N SER A 211 -3.01 -21.30 -12.56
CA SER A 211 -4.16 -20.52 -12.98
C SER A 211 -3.74 -19.11 -13.44
N SER A 212 -4.46 -18.54 -14.39
CA SER A 212 -4.23 -17.14 -14.85
C SER A 212 -4.23 -16.14 -13.69
N ARG A 213 -5.06 -16.36 -12.67
CA ARG A 213 -5.08 -15.50 -11.46
C ARG A 213 -3.81 -15.68 -10.63
N ALA A 214 -3.32 -16.91 -10.47
CA ALA A 214 -2.07 -17.20 -9.77
C ALA A 214 -0.88 -16.58 -10.51
N ASN A 215 -0.84 -16.66 -11.84
CA ASN A 215 0.18 -16.00 -12.64
C ASN A 215 0.17 -14.48 -12.49
N ARG A 216 -1.01 -13.83 -12.43
CA ARG A 216 -1.09 -12.39 -12.16
C ARG A 216 -0.52 -12.02 -10.77
N LEU A 217 -0.77 -12.86 -9.76
CA LEU A 217 -0.19 -12.68 -8.44
C LEU A 217 1.32 -12.89 -8.45
N TYR A 218 1.81 -13.90 -9.17
CA TYR A 218 3.23 -14.16 -9.35
C TYR A 218 3.95 -12.97 -10.00
N LYS A 219 3.42 -12.43 -11.11
CA LYS A 219 3.95 -11.23 -11.77
C LYS A 219 4.06 -10.03 -10.81
N LEU A 220 3.06 -9.86 -9.92
CA LEU A 220 3.08 -8.81 -8.91
C LEU A 220 4.23 -9.02 -7.90
N ILE A 221 4.42 -10.26 -7.42
CA ILE A 221 5.49 -10.62 -6.48
C ILE A 221 6.85 -10.45 -7.15
N TRP A 222 7.01 -10.94 -8.37
CA TRP A 222 8.25 -10.83 -9.15
C TRP A 222 8.65 -9.36 -9.35
N THR A 223 7.73 -8.56 -9.88
CA THR A 223 7.96 -7.12 -10.12
C THR A 223 8.35 -6.38 -8.85
N ARG A 224 7.64 -6.64 -7.75
CA ARG A 224 7.94 -6.01 -6.46
C ARG A 224 9.32 -6.37 -5.95
N THR A 225 9.70 -7.64 -6.07
CA THR A 225 11.01 -8.13 -5.62
C THR A 225 12.13 -7.49 -6.44
N MET A 226 12.03 -7.46 -7.75
CA MET A 226 13.00 -6.82 -8.63
C MET A 226 13.14 -5.32 -8.32
N MET A 227 12.02 -4.59 -8.28
CA MET A 227 12.00 -3.16 -7.96
C MET A 227 12.62 -2.84 -6.60
N SER A 228 12.49 -3.73 -5.63
CA SER A 228 13.00 -3.50 -4.27
C SER A 228 14.51 -3.34 -4.20
N GLN A 229 15.24 -3.87 -5.16
CA GLN A 229 16.69 -3.83 -5.26
C GLN A 229 17.18 -2.91 -6.40
N MET A 230 16.33 -2.00 -6.85
CA MET A 230 16.69 -0.98 -7.83
C MET A 230 16.99 0.36 -7.15
N LYS A 231 17.71 1.23 -7.83
CA LYS A 231 17.98 2.60 -7.39
C LYS A 231 16.68 3.42 -7.27
N PRO A 232 16.64 4.37 -6.35
CA PRO A 232 15.58 5.36 -6.30
C PRO A 232 15.48 6.14 -7.62
N ALA A 233 14.27 6.36 -8.08
CA ALA A 233 14.05 7.20 -9.25
C ALA A 233 14.27 8.68 -8.89
N ASP A 234 15.01 9.40 -9.74
CA ASP A 234 15.12 10.85 -9.64
C ASP A 234 13.84 11.48 -10.19
N VAL A 235 13.21 12.32 -9.38
CA VAL A 235 11.94 12.96 -9.69
C VAL A 235 12.06 14.46 -9.48
N GLU A 236 11.58 15.24 -10.41
CA GLU A 236 11.40 16.67 -10.25
C GLU A 236 9.96 16.97 -9.84
N VAL A 237 9.80 17.61 -8.70
CA VAL A 237 8.49 18.04 -8.20
C VAL A 237 8.41 19.55 -8.32
N THR A 238 7.53 20.01 -9.23
CA THR A 238 7.25 21.42 -9.41
C THR A 238 5.98 21.80 -8.66
N ASN A 239 6.10 22.69 -7.70
CA ASN A 239 4.99 23.25 -6.95
C ASN A 239 4.67 24.64 -7.52
N ILE A 240 3.44 24.80 -7.98
CA ILE A 240 2.90 26.07 -8.47
C ILE A 240 1.91 26.58 -7.43
N LYS A 241 2.15 27.79 -6.94
CA LYS A 241 1.21 28.49 -6.04
C LYS A 241 0.46 29.56 -6.81
N ILE A 242 -0.88 29.45 -6.77
CA ILE A 242 -1.79 30.42 -7.37
C ILE A 242 -2.38 31.26 -6.25
N TYR A 243 -2.45 32.56 -6.44
CA TYR A 243 -3.03 33.50 -5.50
C TYR A 243 -4.19 34.25 -6.17
N VAL A 244 -5.21 34.63 -5.38
CA VAL A 244 -6.29 35.49 -5.77
C VAL A 244 -6.18 36.83 -5.03
N LYS A 245 -6.15 37.92 -5.77
CA LYS A 245 -6.07 39.28 -5.24
C LYS A 245 -7.46 39.84 -4.95
#